data_dc067abc325e7c95c97d8300ab219450
#
_entry.id   dc067abc325e7c95c97d8300ab219450
#
_cell.length_a   1.000
_cell.length_b   1.000
_cell.length_c   1.000
_cell.angle_alpha   90.00
_cell.angle_beta   90.00
_cell.angle_gamma   90.00
#
_symmetry.space_group_name_H-M   'P 1'
#
loop_
_entity.id
_entity.type
_entity.pdbx_description
1 polymer ?
#
loop_
_entity_poly.entity_id
_entity_poly.type
_entity_poly.pdbx_seq_one_letter_code
_entity_poly.pdbx_strand_id
1 'polypeptide(L)'
;HLTAGAKNPVDAKRFLAYAARPDVQTAWNKALGQLPTNAGAGVTDDKFLNQAFNMLNNDAPGGVAQFYDRDTKAEMASIGMEAFQEFMVKPERLEKILERLEKARQKLY
;
A
#
# COMPACT_ATOMS: atom_id res chain seq x y z
N HIS A 1 5.63 -12.57 -5.07
CA HIS A 1 5.51 -13.89 -4.44
C HIS A 1 5.83 -15.01 -5.42
N LEU A 2 6.35 -16.11 -4.92
CA LEU A 2 6.49 -17.35 -5.67
C LEU A 2 5.31 -18.26 -5.33
N THR A 3 4.55 -18.68 -6.34
CA THR A 3 3.41 -19.58 -6.11
C THR A 3 3.88 -21.02 -5.87
N ALA A 4 3.13 -21.79 -5.08
CA ALA A 4 3.43 -23.21 -4.82
C ALA A 4 3.42 -24.07 -6.12
N GLY A 5 2.64 -23.64 -7.13
CA GLY A 5 2.55 -24.33 -8.42
C GLY A 5 3.55 -23.84 -9.48
N ALA A 6 4.60 -23.10 -9.11
CA ALA A 6 5.59 -22.61 -10.06
C ALA A 6 6.31 -23.77 -10.74
N LYS A 7 6.30 -23.79 -12.09
CA LYS A 7 6.94 -24.86 -12.88
C LYS A 7 8.47 -24.79 -12.82
N ASN A 8 9.04 -23.62 -12.62
CA ASN A 8 10.48 -23.39 -12.48
C ASN A 8 10.78 -22.51 -11.25
N PRO A 9 10.75 -23.07 -10.03
CA PRO A 9 10.95 -22.31 -8.81
C PRO A 9 12.38 -21.75 -8.67
N VAL A 10 13.37 -22.41 -9.27
CA VAL A 10 14.78 -21.96 -9.19
C VAL A 10 14.97 -20.64 -9.92
N ASP A 11 14.56 -20.56 -11.18
CA ASP A 11 14.72 -19.34 -11.96
C ASP A 11 13.76 -18.24 -11.50
N ALA A 12 12.57 -18.60 -11.03
CA ALA A 12 11.66 -17.62 -10.41
C ALA A 12 12.30 -16.98 -9.16
N LYS A 13 12.99 -17.73 -8.31
CA LYS A 13 13.74 -17.18 -7.18
C LYS A 13 14.90 -16.29 -7.63
N ARG A 14 15.63 -16.68 -8.68
CA ARG A 14 16.70 -15.86 -9.27
C ARG A 14 16.17 -14.54 -9.81
N PHE A 15 15.01 -14.59 -10.49
CA PHE A 15 14.35 -13.38 -10.97
C PHE A 15 13.92 -12.48 -9.81
N LEU A 16 13.32 -13.02 -8.76
CA LEU A 16 12.93 -12.22 -7.57
C LEU A 16 14.15 -11.60 -6.89
N ALA A 17 15.26 -12.34 -6.78
CA ALA A 17 16.51 -11.81 -6.23
C ALA A 17 17.09 -10.68 -7.11
N TYR A 18 17.04 -10.82 -8.43
CA TYR A 18 17.41 -9.77 -9.36
C TYR A 18 16.53 -8.53 -9.22
N ALA A 19 15.20 -8.72 -9.18
CA ALA A 19 14.22 -7.65 -9.04
C ALA A 19 14.34 -6.90 -7.68
N ALA A 20 14.87 -7.55 -6.66
CA ALA A 20 15.09 -6.94 -5.35
C ALA A 20 16.39 -6.12 -5.25
N ARG A 21 17.26 -6.13 -6.26
CA ARG A 21 18.51 -5.39 -6.25
C ARG A 21 18.29 -3.89 -6.24
N PRO A 22 19.11 -3.10 -5.48
CA PRO A 22 18.96 -1.65 -5.40
C PRO A 22 19.05 -0.94 -6.75
N ASP A 23 19.99 -1.35 -7.60
CA ASP A 23 20.21 -0.77 -8.93
C ASP A 23 19.01 -1.02 -9.87
N VAL A 24 18.46 -2.21 -9.85
CA VAL A 24 17.28 -2.58 -10.65
C VAL A 24 16.05 -1.81 -10.17
N GLN A 25 15.82 -1.76 -8.85
CA GLN A 25 14.72 -1.00 -8.29
C GLN A 25 14.83 0.49 -8.52
N THR A 26 16.02 1.06 -8.45
CA THR A 26 16.25 2.46 -8.81
C THR A 26 15.82 2.74 -10.25
N ALA A 27 16.23 1.90 -11.19
CA ALA A 27 15.87 2.08 -12.59
C ALA A 27 14.37 1.92 -12.85
N TRP A 28 13.77 0.87 -12.30
CA TRP A 28 12.34 0.58 -12.49
C TRP A 28 11.44 1.64 -11.85
N ASN A 29 11.71 1.97 -10.59
CA ASN A 29 10.85 2.89 -9.87
C ASN A 29 10.98 4.33 -10.37
N LYS A 30 12.17 4.72 -10.85
CA LYS A 30 12.35 5.98 -11.56
C LYS A 30 11.50 6.04 -12.83
N ALA A 31 11.48 4.98 -13.63
CA ALA A 31 10.69 4.92 -14.85
C ALA A 31 9.17 4.88 -14.59
N LEU A 32 8.74 4.26 -13.49
CA LEU A 32 7.34 4.09 -13.13
C LEU A 32 6.78 5.18 -12.19
N GLY A 33 7.62 6.06 -11.67
CA GLY A 33 7.21 7.04 -10.67
C GLY A 33 6.73 6.40 -9.36
N GLN A 34 7.37 5.29 -8.94
CA GLN A 34 6.99 4.52 -7.76
C GLN A 34 8.10 4.52 -6.70
N LEU A 35 7.76 4.13 -5.48
CA LEU A 35 8.72 3.96 -4.40
C LEU A 35 9.37 2.58 -4.48
N PRO A 36 10.70 2.50 -4.28
CA PRO A 36 11.39 1.22 -4.15
C PRO A 36 11.06 0.56 -2.81
N THR A 37 11.05 -0.77 -2.81
CA THR A 37 10.94 -1.56 -1.56
C THR A 37 12.30 -1.86 -0.92
N ASN A 38 13.40 -1.61 -1.65
CA ASN A 38 14.75 -1.75 -1.13
C ASN A 38 15.25 -0.39 -0.61
N ALA A 39 15.57 -0.31 0.68
CA ALA A 39 16.03 0.91 1.32
C ALA A 39 17.35 1.47 0.73
N GLY A 40 18.16 0.62 0.09
CA GLY A 40 19.39 1.02 -0.61
C GLY A 40 19.17 1.51 -2.04
N ALA A 41 17.94 1.51 -2.55
CA ALA A 41 17.65 2.02 -3.89
C ALA A 41 17.51 3.55 -3.88
N GLY A 42 17.93 4.19 -4.98
CA GLY A 42 17.73 5.63 -5.17
C GLY A 42 16.30 5.97 -5.54
N VAL A 43 15.84 7.16 -5.13
CA VAL A 43 14.57 7.75 -5.55
C VAL A 43 14.81 8.80 -6.64
N THR A 44 13.74 9.23 -7.29
CA THR A 44 13.77 10.31 -8.28
C THR A 44 13.97 11.68 -7.61
N ASP A 45 14.16 12.74 -8.41
CA ASP A 45 14.21 14.12 -7.93
C ASP A 45 12.82 14.67 -7.51
N ASP A 46 11.77 13.86 -7.60
CA ASP A 46 10.44 14.23 -7.14
C ASP A 46 10.39 14.36 -5.61
N LYS A 47 10.06 15.57 -5.14
CA LYS A 47 10.06 15.89 -3.71
C LYS A 47 9.05 15.08 -2.89
N PHE A 48 7.90 14.72 -3.49
CA PHE A 48 6.86 13.96 -2.80
C PHE A 48 7.26 12.49 -2.66
N LEU A 49 7.84 11.90 -3.71
CA LEU A 49 8.38 10.55 -3.64
C LEU A 49 9.53 10.46 -2.65
N ASN A 50 10.44 11.45 -2.64
CA ASN A 50 11.52 11.52 -1.65
C ASN A 50 10.99 11.63 -0.21
N GLN A 51 9.99 12.48 0.02
CA GLN A 51 9.36 12.59 1.33
C GLN A 51 8.71 11.28 1.77
N ALA A 52 7.95 10.65 0.89
CA ALA A 52 7.30 9.37 1.19
C ALA A 52 8.33 8.25 1.45
N PHE A 53 9.42 8.19 0.68
CA PHE A 53 10.51 7.25 0.90
C PHE A 53 11.18 7.42 2.26
N ASN A 54 11.44 8.67 2.64
CA ASN A 54 12.01 8.98 3.95
C ASN A 54 11.05 8.62 5.09
N MET A 55 9.73 8.84 4.92
CA MET A 55 8.74 8.40 5.91
C MET A 55 8.72 6.89 6.10
N LEU A 56 8.86 6.11 5.01
CA LEU A 56 8.90 4.65 5.07
C LEU A 56 10.16 4.12 5.75
N ASN A 57 11.32 4.78 5.57
CA ASN A 57 12.61 4.33 6.09
C ASN A 57 12.92 4.82 7.51
N ASN A 58 12.26 5.86 7.98
CA ASN A 58 12.53 6.49 9.28
C ASN A 58 11.47 6.12 10.35
N ASP A 59 11.03 4.89 10.37
CA ASP A 59 10.11 4.35 11.38
C ASP A 59 8.96 5.32 11.70
N ALA A 60 8.08 5.52 10.72
CA ALA A 60 6.88 6.32 10.94
C ALA A 60 6.15 5.84 12.19
N PRO A 61 5.88 6.71 13.17
CA PRO A 61 5.13 6.32 14.35
C PRO A 61 3.80 5.68 13.94
N GLY A 62 3.61 4.38 14.26
CA GLY A 62 2.43 3.63 13.88
C GLY A 62 2.62 2.62 12.73
N GLY A 63 3.82 2.55 12.11
CA GLY A 63 4.13 1.57 11.07
C GLY A 63 3.58 1.94 9.68
N VAL A 64 3.61 0.97 8.77
CA VAL A 64 3.15 1.09 7.38
C VAL A 64 1.92 0.20 7.21
N ALA A 65 0.82 0.78 6.74
CA ALA A 65 -0.38 0.06 6.38
C ALA A 65 -0.53 -0.06 4.86
N GLN A 66 -1.19 -1.11 4.41
CA GLN A 66 -1.65 -1.22 3.03
C GLN A 66 -2.88 -0.31 2.80
N PHE A 67 -3.38 -0.31 1.58
CA PHE A 67 -4.65 0.35 1.29
C PHE A 67 -5.79 -0.24 2.14
N TYR A 68 -6.71 0.60 2.55
CA TYR A 68 -7.83 0.23 3.41
C TYR A 68 -8.59 -1.02 2.90
N ASP A 69 -8.86 -1.10 1.60
CA ASP A 69 -9.57 -2.21 0.96
C ASP A 69 -8.77 -3.53 0.95
N ARG A 70 -7.47 -3.49 1.22
CA ARG A 70 -6.60 -4.67 1.29
C ARG A 70 -6.31 -5.14 2.72
N ASP A 71 -6.28 -4.21 3.67
CA ASP A 71 -5.96 -4.52 5.07
C ASP A 71 -7.19 -4.86 5.91
N THR A 72 -8.40 -4.57 5.42
CA THR A 72 -9.63 -4.86 6.15
C THR A 72 -10.34 -6.12 5.62
N LYS A 73 -11.27 -6.67 6.40
CA LYS A 73 -12.18 -7.72 5.92
C LYS A 73 -12.97 -7.20 4.71
N ALA A 74 -13.25 -8.06 3.74
CA ALA A 74 -13.93 -7.69 2.49
C ALA A 74 -15.26 -6.95 2.71
N GLU A 75 -16.04 -7.38 3.71
CA GLU A 75 -17.30 -6.70 4.07
C GLU A 75 -17.05 -5.28 4.59
N MET A 76 -16.03 -5.10 5.45
CA MET A 76 -15.66 -3.78 5.96
C MET A 76 -15.09 -2.89 4.86
N ALA A 77 -14.30 -3.46 3.94
CA ALA A 77 -13.79 -2.75 2.77
C ALA A 77 -14.92 -2.17 1.92
N SER A 78 -15.95 -2.97 1.61
CA SER A 78 -17.12 -2.51 0.84
C SER A 78 -17.84 -1.36 1.53
N ILE A 79 -18.15 -1.50 2.82
CA ILE A 79 -18.82 -0.47 3.62
C ILE A 79 -18.00 0.82 3.69
N GLY A 80 -16.67 0.69 3.84
CA GLY A 80 -15.77 1.84 3.91
C GLY A 80 -15.63 2.56 2.58
N MET A 81 -15.54 1.84 1.46
CA MET A 81 -15.46 2.45 0.14
C MET A 81 -16.74 3.23 -0.20
N GLU A 82 -17.91 2.69 0.14
CA GLU A 82 -19.19 3.42 0.03
C GLU A 82 -19.19 4.68 0.91
N ALA A 83 -18.69 4.57 2.14
CA ALA A 83 -18.59 5.68 3.07
C ALA A 83 -17.67 6.80 2.55
N PHE A 84 -16.53 6.46 1.95
CA PHE A 84 -15.62 7.43 1.35
C PHE A 84 -16.27 8.15 0.16
N GLN A 85 -16.97 7.42 -0.70
CA GLN A 85 -17.71 8.02 -1.81
C GLN A 85 -18.83 8.95 -1.32
N GLU A 86 -19.58 8.53 -0.29
CA GLU A 86 -20.62 9.36 0.31
C GLU A 86 -20.03 10.65 0.91
N PHE A 87 -18.89 10.55 1.60
CA PHE A 87 -18.22 11.72 2.16
C PHE A 87 -17.75 12.70 1.08
N MET A 88 -17.23 12.21 -0.03
CA MET A 88 -16.80 13.06 -1.17
C MET A 88 -17.95 13.87 -1.76
N VAL A 89 -19.18 13.35 -1.72
CA VAL A 89 -20.38 14.01 -2.28
C VAL A 89 -21.14 14.81 -1.23
N LYS A 90 -21.13 14.36 0.03
CA LYS A 90 -21.92 14.92 1.14
C LYS A 90 -21.08 15.02 2.42
N PRO A 91 -20.06 15.89 2.46
CA PRO A 91 -19.15 16.00 3.60
C PRO A 91 -19.84 16.43 4.91
N GLU A 92 -20.99 17.10 4.84
CA GLU A 92 -21.81 17.47 5.99
C GLU A 92 -22.38 16.27 6.76
N ARG A 93 -22.33 15.08 6.18
CA ARG A 93 -22.79 13.83 6.79
C ARG A 93 -21.68 13.06 7.54
N LEU A 94 -20.52 13.66 7.72
CA LEU A 94 -19.33 12.99 8.31
C LEU A 94 -19.67 12.21 9.59
N GLU A 95 -20.35 12.82 10.54
CA GLU A 95 -20.69 12.18 11.83
C GLU A 95 -21.49 10.88 11.63
N LYS A 96 -22.52 10.93 10.78
CA LYS A 96 -23.35 9.76 10.47
C LYS A 96 -22.57 8.66 9.74
N ILE A 97 -21.66 9.06 8.87
CA ILE A 97 -20.77 8.14 8.15
C ILE A 97 -19.84 7.43 9.14
N LEU A 98 -19.22 8.16 10.06
CA LEU A 98 -18.33 7.61 11.08
C LEU A 98 -19.09 6.67 12.04
N GLU A 99 -20.29 7.03 12.49
CA GLU A 99 -21.13 6.16 13.31
C GLU A 99 -21.45 4.84 12.61
N ARG A 100 -21.78 4.88 11.31
CA ARG A 100 -22.04 3.68 10.51
C ARG A 100 -20.81 2.80 10.38
N LEU A 101 -19.64 3.40 10.11
CA LEU A 101 -18.37 2.69 10.03
C LEU A 101 -18.00 2.02 11.35
N GLU A 102 -18.18 2.73 12.47
CA GLU A 102 -17.89 2.17 13.80
C GLU A 102 -18.83 1.03 14.17
N LYS A 103 -20.14 1.14 13.89
CA LYS A 103 -21.07 0.04 14.07
C LYS A 103 -20.71 -1.19 13.22
N ALA A 104 -20.28 -0.98 11.99
CA ALA A 104 -19.81 -2.05 11.12
C ALA A 104 -18.55 -2.70 11.69
N ARG A 105 -17.56 -1.90 12.13
CA ARG A 105 -16.34 -2.40 12.76
C ARG A 105 -16.64 -3.28 13.97
N GLN A 106 -17.47 -2.82 14.90
CA GLN A 106 -17.84 -3.56 16.10
C GLN A 106 -18.53 -4.90 15.80
N LYS A 107 -19.27 -4.97 14.69
CA LYS A 107 -19.95 -6.20 14.26
C LYS A 107 -18.99 -7.21 13.62
N LEU A 108 -17.96 -6.71 12.92
CA LEU A 108 -17.08 -7.53 12.09
C LEU A 108 -15.78 -7.95 12.80
N TYR A 109 -15.39 -7.25 13.84
CA TYR A 109 -14.17 -7.49 14.64
C TYR A 109 -14.46 -7.67 16.12
#